data_b7fa7e4b84b5e45bd62d4fe330671cac
#
_entry.id   b7fa7e4b84b5e45bd62d4fe330671cac
#
_cell.length_a   1.000
_cell.length_b   1.000
_cell.length_c   1.000
_cell.angle_alpha   90.00
_cell.angle_beta   90.00
_cell.angle_gamma   90.00
#
_symmetry.space_group_name_H-M   'P 1'
#
loop_
_entity.id
_entity.type
_entity.pdbx_description
1 polymer ?
#
loop_
_entity_poly.entity_id
_entity_poly.type
_entity_poly.pdbx_seq_one_letter_code
_entity_poly.pdbx_strand_id
1 'polypeptide(L)'
;MYSGTTVGKRSGNFVGVHQRIDRIARRQLGMLLGDDQSFPSSRDILHFEGNNGPDGVKRKSPSVDEPWHYIDPKKPLDVSLVEMIRDHITNLSRALSQDNEQRAAFEAAWLSHAIVDGLAPAHHFPLADKIEELFGMAHHERLTVRQKNIIKGTGRRDTLSKNWEYWGGGGIFTSHFLFEFGVSAT
;
A
#
# COMPACT_ATOMS: atom_id res chain seq x y z
N MET A 1 1.92 0.86 3.20
CA MET A 1 3.37 1.16 3.45
C MET A 1 4.18 1.03 2.16
N TYR A 2 5.43 1.56 2.12
CA TYR A 2 6.25 1.57 0.91
C TYR A 2 6.68 0.16 0.47
N SER A 3 6.34 -0.22 -0.75
CA SER A 3 6.63 -1.55 -1.30
C SER A 3 7.91 -1.64 -2.15
N GLY A 4 8.78 -0.66 -2.09
CA GLY A 4 10.12 -0.71 -2.67
C GLY A 4 10.24 -0.65 -4.19
N THR A 5 9.18 -0.33 -4.93
CA THR A 5 9.18 -0.48 -6.39
C THR A 5 9.07 0.80 -7.18
N THR A 6 9.02 1.93 -6.53
CA THR A 6 8.87 3.23 -7.21
C THR A 6 10.08 3.66 -8.01
N VAL A 7 11.25 3.04 -7.83
CA VAL A 7 12.52 3.44 -8.44
C VAL A 7 13.05 2.44 -9.48
N GLY A 8 12.45 1.27 -9.64
CA GLY A 8 12.91 0.24 -10.57
C GLY A 8 11.82 -0.30 -11.49
N LYS A 9 12.22 -0.81 -12.66
CA LYS A 9 11.31 -1.46 -13.61
C LYS A 9 10.97 -2.90 -13.23
N ARG A 10 11.62 -3.47 -12.21
CA ARG A 10 11.46 -4.87 -11.78
C ARG A 10 10.94 -4.92 -10.36
N SER A 11 9.91 -5.71 -10.13
CA SER A 11 9.41 -6.04 -8.81
C SER A 11 10.54 -6.66 -7.97
N GLY A 12 10.69 -6.21 -6.73
CA GLY A 12 11.67 -6.77 -5.79
C GLY A 12 13.12 -6.25 -5.91
N ASN A 13 13.42 -5.29 -6.78
CA ASN A 13 14.78 -4.72 -6.87
C ASN A 13 15.15 -3.84 -5.67
N PHE A 14 14.17 -3.23 -5.02
CA PHE A 14 14.34 -2.51 -3.76
C PHE A 14 13.50 -3.18 -2.69
N VAL A 15 14.11 -3.43 -1.55
CA VAL A 15 13.42 -4.02 -0.40
C VAL A 15 12.68 -2.90 0.31
N GLY A 16 11.37 -2.80 0.06
CA GLY A 16 10.47 -1.95 0.80
C GLY A 16 9.99 -2.61 2.09
N VAL A 17 9.17 -1.90 2.85
CA VAL A 17 8.61 -2.39 4.13
C VAL A 17 7.80 -3.66 3.91
N HIS A 18 6.88 -3.67 2.96
CA HIS A 18 6.07 -4.85 2.66
C HIS A 18 6.92 -6.06 2.34
N GLN A 19 7.91 -5.92 1.45
CA GLN A 19 8.78 -7.04 1.11
C GLN A 19 9.59 -7.57 2.31
N ARG A 20 9.98 -6.70 3.24
CA ARG A 20 10.66 -7.13 4.48
C ARG A 20 9.73 -7.89 5.40
N ILE A 21 8.52 -7.37 5.60
CA ILE A 21 7.48 -8.01 6.42
C ILE A 21 7.12 -9.37 5.84
N ASP A 22 6.88 -9.46 4.54
CA ASP A 22 6.55 -10.71 3.86
C ASP A 22 7.63 -11.78 4.03
N ARG A 23 8.91 -11.39 3.90
CA ARG A 23 10.03 -12.32 4.13
C ARG A 23 10.08 -12.83 5.56
N ILE A 24 9.85 -11.94 6.53
CA ILE A 24 9.85 -12.31 7.95
C ILE A 24 8.65 -13.21 8.23
N ALA A 25 7.45 -12.81 7.79
CA ALA A 25 6.22 -13.58 7.98
C ALA A 25 6.35 -14.98 7.34
N ARG A 26 6.86 -15.07 6.10
CA ARG A 26 7.05 -16.36 5.42
C ARG A 26 8.05 -17.25 6.14
N ARG A 27 9.13 -16.67 6.68
CA ARG A 27 10.11 -17.43 7.47
C ARG A 27 9.49 -17.94 8.77
N GLN A 28 8.73 -17.12 9.49
CA GLN A 28 8.04 -17.53 10.70
C GLN A 28 7.00 -18.61 10.42
N LEU A 29 6.22 -18.43 9.35
CA LEU A 29 5.26 -19.43 8.92
C LEU A 29 5.95 -20.78 8.61
N GLY A 30 7.11 -20.76 7.95
CA GLY A 30 7.88 -21.97 7.66
C GLY A 30 8.35 -22.73 8.91
N MET A 31 8.52 -22.04 10.05
CA MET A 31 8.81 -22.69 11.33
C MET A 31 7.57 -23.27 12.02
N LEU A 32 6.40 -22.80 11.67
CA LEU A 32 5.12 -23.25 12.23
C LEU A 32 4.47 -24.36 11.39
N LEU A 33 4.71 -24.36 10.08
CA LEU A 33 4.24 -25.41 9.17
C LEU A 33 5.14 -26.62 9.31
N GLY A 34 4.54 -27.82 9.38
CA GLY A 34 5.30 -29.07 9.24
C GLY A 34 5.84 -29.25 7.82
N ASP A 35 6.79 -30.17 7.67
CA ASP A 35 7.45 -30.47 6.38
C ASP A 35 6.47 -30.89 5.27
N ASP A 36 5.29 -31.38 5.63
CA ASP A 36 4.25 -31.85 4.71
C ASP A 36 3.33 -30.74 4.20
N GLN A 37 3.48 -29.49 4.66
CA GLN A 37 2.62 -28.40 4.28
C GLN A 37 3.31 -27.45 3.27
N SER A 38 2.79 -27.45 2.04
CA SER A 38 3.27 -26.54 1.01
C SER A 38 2.65 -25.14 1.18
N PHE A 39 3.48 -24.12 1.15
CA PHE A 39 3.07 -22.72 1.08
C PHE A 39 4.01 -21.98 0.12
N PRO A 40 3.54 -21.02 -0.67
CA PRO A 40 4.36 -20.32 -1.64
C PRO A 40 5.67 -19.78 -1.06
N SER A 41 6.71 -19.80 -1.87
CA SER A 41 8.01 -19.30 -1.47
C SER A 41 8.01 -17.78 -1.29
N SER A 42 8.94 -17.22 -0.50
CA SER A 42 9.12 -15.77 -0.40
C SER A 42 9.32 -15.12 -1.77
N ARG A 43 9.98 -15.80 -2.70
CA ARG A 43 10.21 -15.29 -4.05
C ARG A 43 8.89 -15.13 -4.83
N ASP A 44 8.03 -16.12 -4.73
CA ASP A 44 6.75 -16.12 -5.45
C ASP A 44 5.79 -15.09 -4.88
N ILE A 45 5.73 -14.97 -3.55
CA ILE A 45 4.95 -13.93 -2.86
C ILE A 45 5.44 -12.54 -3.28
N LEU A 46 6.75 -12.29 -3.22
CA LEU A 46 7.34 -10.99 -3.56
C LEU A 46 7.20 -10.62 -5.04
N HIS A 47 6.91 -11.58 -5.92
CA HIS A 47 6.56 -11.28 -7.30
C HIS A 47 5.28 -10.45 -7.42
N PHE A 48 4.34 -10.64 -6.49
CA PHE A 48 3.05 -9.94 -6.44
C PHE A 48 3.06 -8.74 -5.47
N GLU A 49 4.23 -8.34 -5.00
CA GLU A 49 4.45 -7.06 -4.33
C GLU A 49 5.02 -6.02 -5.31
N GLY A 50 5.03 -4.78 -4.90
CA GLY A 50 5.62 -3.71 -5.66
C GLY A 50 4.90 -3.40 -6.96
N ASN A 51 5.58 -3.53 -8.10
CA ASN A 51 4.99 -3.20 -9.41
C ASN A 51 3.78 -4.06 -9.79
N ASN A 52 3.69 -5.26 -9.27
CA ASN A 52 2.61 -6.21 -9.51
C ASN A 52 1.68 -6.33 -8.30
N GLY A 53 1.98 -5.64 -7.23
CA GLY A 53 1.19 -5.57 -6.02
C GLY A 53 0.26 -4.35 -5.99
N PRO A 54 -0.45 -4.13 -4.87
CA PRO A 54 -1.40 -3.05 -4.71
C PRO A 54 -0.82 -1.66 -5.03
N ASP A 55 0.34 -1.31 -4.51
CA ASP A 55 1.03 -0.04 -4.78
C ASP A 55 1.33 0.16 -6.28
N GLY A 56 1.76 -0.89 -6.94
CA GLY A 56 2.06 -0.86 -8.38
C GLY A 56 0.80 -0.68 -9.22
N VAL A 57 -0.28 -1.33 -8.85
CA VAL A 57 -1.59 -1.18 -9.50
C VAL A 57 -2.11 0.23 -9.31
N LYS A 58 -2.08 0.76 -8.09
CA LYS A 58 -2.48 2.13 -7.76
C LYS A 58 -1.72 3.17 -8.58
N ARG A 59 -0.42 2.97 -8.76
CA ARG A 59 0.41 3.86 -9.58
C ARG A 59 0.04 3.83 -11.07
N LYS A 60 -0.30 2.65 -11.59
CA LYS A 60 -0.64 2.44 -13.01
C LYS A 60 -2.07 2.86 -13.33
N SER A 61 -2.97 2.64 -12.39
CA SER A 61 -4.37 3.01 -12.51
C SER A 61 -4.63 4.28 -11.71
N PRO A 62 -5.07 5.37 -12.31
CA PRO A 62 -5.44 6.60 -11.60
C PRO A 62 -6.81 6.48 -10.90
N SER A 63 -7.24 5.29 -10.64
CA SER A 63 -8.55 5.05 -10.08
C SER A 63 -8.62 5.36 -8.59
N VAL A 64 -9.77 5.61 -8.17
CA VAL A 64 -10.51 5.58 -6.93
C VAL A 64 -9.70 5.13 -5.72
N ASP A 65 -9.93 5.70 -4.58
CA ASP A 65 -9.41 5.30 -3.29
C ASP A 65 -9.60 3.80 -3.09
N GLU A 66 -8.48 3.10 -3.15
CA GLU A 66 -8.48 1.66 -3.01
C GLU A 66 -8.51 1.32 -1.53
N PRO A 67 -9.40 0.45 -1.08
CA PRO A 67 -9.50 0.04 0.31
C PRO A 67 -8.25 -0.68 0.84
N TRP A 68 -7.32 -1.02 -0.03
CA TRP A 68 -6.05 -1.67 0.34
C TRP A 68 -5.13 -0.81 1.23
N HIS A 69 -5.35 0.49 1.25
CA HIS A 69 -4.42 1.42 1.89
C HIS A 69 -5.01 2.17 3.07
N TYR A 70 -6.33 2.22 3.22
CA TYR A 70 -6.95 3.13 4.18
C TYR A 70 -8.11 2.51 4.94
N ILE A 71 -8.14 2.84 6.24
CA ILE A 71 -9.34 2.77 7.05
C ILE A 71 -9.65 4.20 7.47
N ASP A 72 -10.81 4.72 7.10
CA ASP A 72 -11.26 6.03 7.55
C ASP A 72 -11.98 5.89 8.91
N PRO A 73 -11.36 6.34 10.01
CA PRO A 73 -11.97 6.22 11.33
C PRO A 73 -13.26 7.07 11.49
N LYS A 74 -13.49 8.01 10.58
CA LYS A 74 -14.74 8.78 10.53
C LYS A 74 -15.88 8.06 9.83
N LYS A 75 -15.58 6.98 9.14
CA LYS A 75 -16.55 6.14 8.43
C LYS A 75 -16.57 4.73 9.01
N PRO A 76 -17.04 4.55 10.25
CA PRO A 76 -16.97 3.26 10.95
C PRO A 76 -17.81 2.15 10.28
N LEU A 77 -18.69 2.52 9.35
CA LEU A 77 -19.46 1.59 8.54
C LEU A 77 -18.77 1.18 7.23
N ASP A 78 -17.64 1.82 6.89
CA ASP A 78 -16.83 1.39 5.76
C ASP A 78 -15.98 0.19 6.16
N VAL A 79 -16.46 -0.98 5.78
CA VAL A 79 -15.81 -2.27 6.05
C VAL A 79 -15.03 -2.80 4.84
N SER A 80 -14.86 -2.00 3.80
CA SER A 80 -14.28 -2.43 2.51
C SER A 80 -12.92 -3.12 2.65
N LEU A 81 -12.01 -2.57 3.47
CA LEU A 81 -10.71 -3.19 3.72
C LEU A 81 -10.86 -4.54 4.47
N VAL A 82 -11.77 -4.62 5.43
CA VAL A 82 -12.00 -5.84 6.21
C VAL A 82 -12.61 -6.94 5.32
N GLU A 83 -13.52 -6.58 4.44
CA GLU A 83 -14.11 -7.51 3.46
C GLU A 83 -13.05 -8.00 2.49
N MET A 84 -12.20 -7.12 1.97
CA MET A 84 -11.09 -7.52 1.10
C MET A 84 -10.11 -8.48 1.81
N ILE A 85 -9.75 -8.22 3.07
CA ILE A 85 -8.93 -9.13 3.87
C ILE A 85 -9.58 -10.51 3.96
N ARG A 86 -10.89 -10.58 4.24
CA ARG A 86 -11.64 -11.84 4.30
C ARG A 86 -11.67 -12.58 2.97
N ASP A 87 -11.83 -11.84 1.87
CA ASP A 87 -11.84 -12.41 0.53
C ASP A 87 -10.47 -12.99 0.18
N HIS A 88 -9.38 -12.28 0.49
CA HIS A 88 -8.03 -12.80 0.27
C HIS A 88 -7.73 -14.02 1.14
N ILE A 89 -8.16 -14.07 2.40
CA ILE A 89 -8.05 -15.27 3.25
C ILE A 89 -8.78 -16.46 2.62
N THR A 90 -10.03 -16.24 2.18
CA THR A 90 -10.86 -17.28 1.57
C THR A 90 -10.25 -17.79 0.27
N ASN A 91 -9.79 -16.89 -0.58
CA ASN A 91 -9.17 -17.23 -1.85
C ASN A 91 -7.81 -17.91 -1.68
N LEU A 92 -7.01 -17.48 -0.70
CA LEU A 92 -5.74 -18.13 -0.33
C LEU A 92 -5.98 -19.58 0.09
N SER A 93 -6.93 -19.79 1.01
CA SER A 93 -7.30 -21.14 1.48
C SER A 93 -7.74 -22.04 0.31
N ARG A 94 -8.56 -21.51 -0.60
CA ARG A 94 -8.99 -22.23 -1.79
C ARG A 94 -7.82 -22.54 -2.73
N ALA A 95 -6.93 -21.57 -2.98
CA ALA A 95 -5.78 -21.77 -3.85
C ALA A 95 -4.83 -22.84 -3.29
N LEU A 96 -4.59 -22.83 -1.99
CA LEU A 96 -3.78 -23.86 -1.32
C LEU A 96 -4.41 -25.25 -1.41
N SER A 97 -5.73 -25.35 -1.20
CA SER A 97 -6.44 -26.63 -1.31
C SER A 97 -6.50 -27.21 -2.74
N GLN A 98 -6.23 -26.38 -3.73
CA GLN A 98 -6.20 -26.74 -5.16
C GLN A 98 -4.78 -26.85 -5.73
N ASP A 99 -3.76 -26.80 -4.89
CA ASP A 99 -2.34 -26.78 -5.29
C ASP A 99 -2.01 -25.69 -6.34
N ASN A 100 -2.75 -24.57 -6.31
CA ASN A 100 -2.53 -23.44 -7.20
C ASN A 100 -1.52 -22.47 -6.57
N GLU A 101 -0.25 -22.79 -6.69
CA GLU A 101 0.84 -22.03 -6.08
C GLU A 101 0.88 -20.56 -6.54
N GLN A 102 0.65 -20.29 -7.82
CA GLN A 102 0.66 -18.93 -8.34
C GLN A 102 -0.46 -18.08 -7.75
N ARG A 103 -1.66 -18.63 -7.69
CA ARG A 103 -2.80 -17.94 -7.06
C ARG A 103 -2.59 -17.78 -5.56
N ALA A 104 -2.08 -18.79 -4.88
CA ALA A 104 -1.77 -18.71 -3.46
C ALA A 104 -0.71 -17.64 -3.16
N ALA A 105 0.33 -17.52 -4.01
CA ALA A 105 1.34 -16.47 -3.87
C ALA A 105 0.76 -15.05 -4.05
N PHE A 106 -0.11 -14.88 -5.03
CA PHE A 106 -0.84 -13.62 -5.24
C PHE A 106 -1.70 -13.25 -4.03
N GLU A 107 -2.53 -14.18 -3.57
CA GLU A 107 -3.44 -13.94 -2.45
C GLU A 107 -2.67 -13.66 -1.14
N ALA A 108 -1.56 -14.38 -0.92
CA ALA A 108 -0.71 -14.16 0.25
C ALA A 108 -0.08 -12.76 0.26
N ALA A 109 0.44 -12.29 -0.88
CA ALA A 109 1.03 -10.95 -1.00
C ALA A 109 -0.02 -9.86 -0.76
N TRP A 110 -1.17 -9.95 -1.41
CA TRP A 110 -2.22 -8.94 -1.31
C TRP A 110 -2.89 -8.94 0.07
N LEU A 111 -3.07 -10.10 0.68
CA LEU A 111 -3.52 -10.23 2.06
C LEU A 111 -2.54 -9.57 3.04
N SER A 112 -1.25 -9.87 2.91
CA SER A 112 -0.21 -9.28 3.74
C SER A 112 -0.21 -7.76 3.62
N HIS A 113 -0.26 -7.24 2.40
CA HIS A 113 -0.32 -5.81 2.13
C HIS A 113 -1.53 -5.14 2.82
N ALA A 114 -2.73 -5.69 2.61
CA ALA A 114 -3.95 -5.17 3.20
C ALA A 114 -3.92 -5.16 4.74
N ILE A 115 -3.40 -6.23 5.35
CA ILE A 115 -3.27 -6.32 6.82
C ILE A 115 -2.25 -5.30 7.34
N VAL A 116 -1.09 -5.20 6.70
CA VAL A 116 -0.01 -4.30 7.13
C VAL A 116 -0.45 -2.84 7.03
N ASP A 117 -1.10 -2.46 5.95
CA ASP A 117 -1.63 -1.11 5.77
C ASP A 117 -2.80 -0.84 6.72
N GLY A 118 -3.69 -1.80 6.89
CA GLY A 118 -4.81 -1.70 7.84
C GLY A 118 -4.38 -1.56 9.29
N LEU A 119 -3.18 -2.02 9.65
CA LEU A 119 -2.60 -1.85 11.00
C LEU A 119 -1.67 -0.64 11.13
N ALA A 120 -1.28 -0.01 10.03
CA ALA A 120 -0.37 1.12 10.04
C ALA A 120 -1.09 2.41 10.48
N PRO A 121 -0.70 3.05 11.60
CA PRO A 121 -1.38 4.26 12.09
C PRO A 121 -1.43 5.39 11.07
N ALA A 122 -0.44 5.50 10.20
CA ALA A 122 -0.39 6.50 9.14
C ALA A 122 -1.52 6.35 8.13
N HIS A 123 -2.09 5.17 7.97
CA HIS A 123 -3.21 4.88 7.09
C HIS A 123 -4.59 5.06 7.75
N HIS A 124 -4.62 5.42 9.04
CA HIS A 124 -5.85 5.74 9.78
C HIS A 124 -6.09 7.25 9.92
N PHE A 125 -5.16 8.06 9.46
CA PHE A 125 -5.34 9.50 9.44
C PHE A 125 -6.21 9.88 8.22
N PRO A 126 -7.13 10.86 8.34
CA PRO A 126 -7.96 11.33 7.22
C PRO A 126 -7.11 12.12 6.20
N LEU A 127 -6.15 11.42 5.61
CA LEU A 127 -5.18 11.98 4.68
C LEU A 127 -5.88 12.46 3.39
N ALA A 128 -6.89 11.70 2.95
CA ALA A 128 -7.65 12.03 1.75
C ALA A 128 -8.34 13.39 1.89
N ASP A 129 -9.07 13.60 3.00
CA ASP A 129 -9.77 14.86 3.27
C ASP A 129 -8.80 16.05 3.30
N LYS A 130 -7.64 15.86 3.95
CA LYS A 130 -6.62 16.91 4.05
C LYS A 130 -5.94 17.21 2.73
N ILE A 131 -5.71 16.19 1.93
CA ILE A 131 -5.19 16.36 0.57
C ILE A 131 -6.21 17.08 -0.31
N GLU A 132 -7.48 16.70 -0.25
CA GLU A 132 -8.55 17.39 -1.00
C GLU A 132 -8.69 18.85 -0.58
N GLU A 133 -8.64 19.14 0.71
CA GLU A 133 -8.62 20.51 1.24
C GLU A 133 -7.47 21.32 0.65
N LEU A 134 -6.25 20.77 0.65
CA LEU A 134 -5.07 21.45 0.12
C LEU A 134 -5.15 21.67 -1.39
N PHE A 135 -5.59 20.65 -2.13
CA PHE A 135 -5.71 20.72 -3.58
C PHE A 135 -6.91 21.57 -4.02
N GLY A 136 -7.96 21.69 -3.18
CA GLY A 136 -9.23 22.31 -3.55
C GLY A 136 -9.93 21.56 -4.70
N MET A 137 -9.64 20.26 -4.83
CA MET A 137 -10.07 19.41 -5.93
C MET A 137 -10.12 17.95 -5.45
N ALA A 138 -11.22 17.26 -5.72
CA ALA A 138 -11.36 15.86 -5.36
C ALA A 138 -10.35 14.96 -6.10
N HIS A 139 -10.05 13.80 -5.52
CA HIS A 139 -9.03 12.90 -6.08
C HIS A 139 -9.35 12.48 -7.51
N HIS A 140 -10.60 12.14 -7.79
CA HIS A 140 -11.04 11.69 -9.12
C HIS A 140 -11.01 12.79 -10.20
N GLU A 141 -10.96 14.07 -9.81
CA GLU A 141 -10.84 15.20 -10.72
C GLU A 141 -9.39 15.50 -11.13
N ARG A 142 -8.41 14.92 -10.41
CA ARG A 142 -6.98 15.09 -10.66
C ARG A 142 -6.50 14.11 -11.71
N LEU A 143 -6.66 14.43 -12.98
CA LEU A 143 -6.46 13.51 -14.10
C LEU A 143 -4.99 13.40 -14.57
N THR A 144 -4.15 14.37 -14.27
CA THR A 144 -2.76 14.41 -14.75
C THR A 144 -1.77 14.26 -13.60
N VAL A 145 -0.57 13.73 -13.91
CA VAL A 145 0.54 13.62 -12.95
C VAL A 145 0.84 14.99 -12.31
N ARG A 146 0.75 16.06 -13.08
CA ARG A 146 0.96 17.42 -12.56
C ARG A 146 -0.13 17.83 -11.56
N GLN A 147 -1.39 17.52 -11.86
CA GLN A 147 -2.52 17.82 -10.95
C GLN A 147 -2.46 16.96 -9.67
N LYS A 148 -1.85 15.78 -9.73
CA LYS A 148 -1.67 14.90 -8.57
C LYS A 148 -0.53 15.33 -7.65
N ASN A 149 0.48 16.00 -8.19
CA ASN A 149 1.72 16.29 -7.47
C ASN A 149 1.96 17.77 -7.19
N ILE A 150 1.29 18.68 -7.89
CA ILE A 150 1.49 20.13 -7.73
C ILE A 150 0.19 20.79 -7.37
N ILE A 151 0.14 21.34 -6.17
CA ILE A 151 -1.01 22.08 -5.67
C ILE A 151 -0.97 23.48 -6.26
N LYS A 152 -2.03 23.88 -6.94
CA LYS A 152 -2.20 25.25 -7.44
C LYS A 152 -2.87 26.09 -6.37
N GLY A 153 -2.24 27.20 -6.00
CA GLY A 153 -2.83 28.23 -5.17
C GLY A 153 -3.40 29.38 -6.00
N THR A 154 -3.98 30.35 -5.32
CA THR A 154 -4.53 31.58 -5.89
C THR A 154 -3.44 32.54 -6.40
N GLY A 155 -2.18 32.33 -5.97
CA GLY A 155 -1.01 33.08 -6.38
C GLY A 155 0.27 32.32 -6.08
N ARG A 156 1.44 32.91 -6.45
CA ARG A 156 2.74 32.24 -6.29
C ARG A 156 3.07 31.89 -4.84
N ARG A 157 2.75 32.79 -3.90
CA ARG A 157 3.01 32.57 -2.46
C ARG A 157 2.11 31.45 -1.90
N ASP A 158 0.84 31.48 -2.25
CA ASP A 158 -0.14 30.45 -1.82
C ASP A 158 0.23 29.08 -2.42
N THR A 159 0.61 29.05 -3.69
CA THR A 159 1.13 27.85 -4.36
C THR A 159 2.37 27.27 -3.63
N LEU A 160 3.34 28.11 -3.25
CA LEU A 160 4.52 27.68 -2.53
C LEU A 160 4.15 27.18 -1.12
N SER A 161 3.29 27.90 -0.40
CA SER A 161 2.85 27.51 0.95
C SER A 161 2.17 26.16 0.96
N LYS A 162 1.19 25.95 0.07
CA LYS A 162 0.46 24.68 -0.05
C LYS A 162 1.36 23.51 -0.44
N ASN A 163 2.27 23.72 -1.38
CA ASN A 163 3.23 22.67 -1.74
C ASN A 163 4.23 22.40 -0.63
N TRP A 164 4.61 23.40 0.18
CA TRP A 164 5.43 23.18 1.37
C TRP A 164 4.69 22.39 2.45
N GLU A 165 3.40 22.66 2.66
CA GLU A 165 2.55 21.91 3.59
C GLU A 165 2.39 20.43 3.16
N TYR A 166 2.44 20.15 1.88
CA TYR A 166 2.32 18.79 1.35
C TYR A 166 3.68 18.06 1.28
N TRP A 167 4.69 18.71 0.68
CA TRP A 167 6.00 18.13 0.36
C TRP A 167 7.13 18.57 1.27
N GLY A 168 6.96 19.58 2.11
CA GLY A 168 8.01 20.09 3.00
C GLY A 168 8.46 19.08 4.04
N GLY A 169 9.53 19.36 4.77
CA GLY A 169 10.12 18.43 5.74
C GLY A 169 9.19 17.95 6.86
N GLY A 170 8.16 18.75 7.22
CA GLY A 170 7.05 18.37 8.10
C GLY A 170 5.73 18.23 7.35
N GLY A 171 5.78 18.12 6.02
CA GLY A 171 4.60 18.04 5.16
C GLY A 171 3.87 16.72 5.32
N ILE A 172 2.58 16.74 4.99
CA ILE A 172 1.68 15.61 5.19
C ILE A 172 2.19 14.36 4.47
N PHE A 173 2.53 14.48 3.18
CA PHE A 173 3.04 13.35 2.40
C PHE A 173 4.44 12.94 2.84
N THR A 174 5.31 13.92 3.13
CA THR A 174 6.68 13.63 3.56
C THR A 174 6.71 12.93 4.91
N SER A 175 5.89 13.34 5.86
CA SER A 175 5.80 12.68 7.18
C SER A 175 5.30 11.25 7.07
N HIS A 176 4.29 11.00 6.22
CA HIS A 176 3.81 9.66 5.91
C HIS A 176 4.93 8.80 5.30
N PHE A 177 5.60 9.30 4.27
CA PHE A 177 6.70 8.59 3.60
C PHE A 177 7.89 8.33 4.54
N LEU A 178 8.27 9.31 5.38
CA LEU A 178 9.37 9.15 6.33
C LEU A 178 9.05 8.15 7.44
N PHE A 179 7.80 8.09 7.89
CA PHE A 179 7.37 7.05 8.81
C PHE A 179 7.57 5.66 8.21
N GLU A 180 7.09 5.45 7.00
CA GLU A 180 7.22 4.18 6.29
C GLU A 180 8.68 3.80 6.04
N PHE A 181 9.48 4.77 5.63
CA PHE A 181 10.91 4.57 5.41
C PHE A 181 11.64 4.25 6.73
N GLY A 182 11.27 4.91 7.83
CA GLY A 182 11.80 4.62 9.16
C GLY A 182 11.55 3.18 9.59
N VAL A 183 10.33 2.69 9.40
CA VAL A 183 9.99 1.27 9.66
C VAL A 183 10.81 0.33 8.78
N SER A 184 11.15 0.73 7.55
CA SER A 184 11.98 -0.11 6.67
C SER A 184 13.45 -0.17 7.08
N ALA A 185 13.93 0.79 7.86
CA ALA A 185 15.33 0.89 8.27
C ALA A 185 15.65 0.12 9.56
N THR A 186 14.63 -0.31 10.32
CA THR A 186 14.77 -1.15 11.52
C THR A 186 14.75 -2.62 11.17
#